data_a08cbb72d430f15862244f631741fc6a
#
_entry.id   a08cbb72d430f15862244f631741fc6a
#
_cell.length_a   1.000
_cell.length_b   1.000
_cell.length_c   1.000
_cell.angle_alpha   90.00
_cell.angle_beta   90.00
_cell.angle_gamma   90.00
#
_symmetry.space_group_name_H-M   'P 1'
#
loop_
_entity.id
_entity.type
_entity.pdbx_description
1 polymer ?
#
loop_
_entity_poly.entity_id
_entity_poly.type
_entity_poly.pdbx_seq_one_letter_code
_entity_poly.pdbx_strand_id
1 'polypeptide(L)'
;MSENETMPGVFIETYGCQMNVLDSELVRDQLVALGYHFVERPQQADVVLLNTCSVRDLSEQKVWSQLGRLGISKREHRPDLVIGILGCMAEREGEQIIKRMSHVDLLCGPSNLDELPMLVEGALKKRGHQVSLAGHQSRRSA
;
A
#
# COMPACT_ATOMS: atom_id res chain seq x y z
N MET A 1 4.24 -25.70 11.23
CA MET A 1 4.48 -25.25 10.99
C MET A 1 4.46 -24.70 10.54
N SER A 2 4.33 -24.72 10.74
CA SER A 2 4.40 -24.07 10.45
C SER A 2 4.32 -23.50 9.90
N GLU A 3 4.46 -23.55 10.15
CA GLU A 3 4.52 -22.93 9.79
C GLU A 3 4.40 -22.34 9.02
N ASN A 4 4.27 -22.64 8.88
CA ASN A 4 4.20 -22.06 8.12
C ASN A 4 3.90 -21.11 8.06
N GLU A 5 4.04 -21.11 9.12
CA GLU A 5 3.65 -20.06 9.11
C GLU A 5 3.95 -19.16 8.18
N THR A 6 3.22 -18.93 7.57
CA THR A 6 3.53 -18.20 6.37
C THR A 6 3.29 -16.73 6.56
N MET A 7 4.24 -15.92 6.10
CA MET A 7 4.06 -14.49 6.04
C MET A 7 3.06 -14.15 4.95
N PRO A 8 2.34 -13.03 5.08
CA PRO A 8 1.38 -12.62 4.07
C PRO A 8 1.98 -12.42 2.69
N GLY A 9 1.19 -12.64 1.66
CA GLY A 9 1.59 -12.37 0.30
C GLY A 9 1.35 -10.91 -0.04
N VAL A 10 2.27 -10.31 -0.79
CA VAL A 10 2.21 -8.91 -1.15
C VAL A 10 2.16 -8.78 -2.68
N PHE A 11 1.24 -7.95 -3.15
CA PHE A 11 1.20 -7.56 -4.55
C PHE A 11 1.48 -6.07 -4.63
N ILE A 12 2.42 -5.69 -5.51
CA ILE A 12 2.70 -4.28 -5.72
C ILE A 12 2.49 -3.95 -7.18
N GLU A 13 1.71 -2.92 -7.44
CA GLU A 13 1.47 -2.42 -8.77
C GLU A 13 2.08 -1.04 -8.89
N THR A 14 2.84 -0.81 -9.96
CA THR A 14 3.55 0.44 -10.16
C THR A 14 2.87 1.26 -11.24
N TYR A 15 2.52 2.48 -10.91
CA TYR A 15 1.95 3.45 -11.85
C TYR A 15 2.94 4.57 -12.00
N GLY A 16 3.26 4.93 -13.24
CA GLY A 16 4.08 6.10 -13.48
C GLY A 16 5.39 5.79 -14.15
N CYS A 17 6.45 6.45 -13.71
CA CYS A 17 7.71 6.45 -14.43
C CYS A 17 8.71 5.46 -13.84
N GLN A 18 9.91 5.48 -14.42
CA GLN A 18 10.95 4.55 -14.04
C GLN A 18 11.39 4.70 -12.59
N MET A 19 11.33 5.92 -12.05
CA MET A 19 11.66 6.10 -10.65
C MET A 19 10.74 5.32 -9.75
N ASN A 20 9.47 5.20 -10.14
CA ASN A 20 8.53 4.41 -9.36
C ASN A 20 8.87 2.92 -9.40
N VAL A 21 9.45 2.46 -10.50
CA VAL A 21 9.91 1.08 -10.59
C VAL A 21 11.02 0.82 -9.59
N LEU A 22 11.97 1.75 -9.48
CA LEU A 22 13.06 1.61 -8.51
C LEU A 22 12.54 1.62 -7.07
N ASP A 23 11.59 2.48 -6.80
CA ASP A 23 10.97 2.52 -5.48
C ASP A 23 10.26 1.21 -5.16
N SER A 24 9.58 0.63 -6.15
CA SER A 24 8.92 -0.65 -5.96
C SER A 24 9.91 -1.75 -5.66
N GLU A 25 11.09 -1.72 -6.31
CA GLU A 25 12.12 -2.71 -6.05
C GLU A 25 12.68 -2.57 -4.65
N LEU A 26 12.87 -1.35 -4.18
CA LEU A 26 13.32 -1.11 -2.83
C LEU A 26 12.33 -1.66 -1.81
N VAL A 27 11.07 -1.38 -2.02
CA VAL A 27 10.02 -1.86 -1.13
C VAL A 27 9.99 -3.39 -1.14
N ARG A 28 10.10 -3.99 -2.32
CA ARG A 28 10.12 -5.44 -2.42
C ARG A 28 11.26 -6.02 -1.61
N ASP A 29 12.46 -5.45 -1.77
CA ASP A 29 13.63 -5.96 -1.04
C ASP A 29 13.44 -5.86 0.47
N GLN A 30 12.88 -4.75 0.92
CA GLN A 30 12.65 -4.56 2.35
C GLN A 30 11.70 -5.61 2.91
N LEU A 31 10.62 -5.87 2.19
CA LEU A 31 9.60 -6.79 2.70
C LEU A 31 10.05 -8.24 2.60
N VAL A 32 10.77 -8.58 1.53
CA VAL A 32 11.30 -9.93 1.39
C VAL A 32 12.29 -10.22 2.52
N ALA A 33 13.09 -9.22 2.89
CA ALA A 33 14.05 -9.40 3.99
C ALA A 33 13.35 -9.71 5.31
N LEU A 34 12.08 -9.32 5.44
CA LEU A 34 11.31 -9.59 6.65
C LEU A 34 10.49 -10.87 6.56
N GLY A 35 10.56 -11.57 5.44
CA GLY A 35 9.87 -12.84 5.29
C GLY A 35 8.62 -12.80 4.43
N TYR A 36 8.18 -11.61 4.00
CA TYR A 36 7.03 -11.54 3.11
C TYR A 36 7.38 -12.12 1.75
N HIS A 37 6.38 -12.63 1.05
CA HIS A 37 6.60 -13.10 -0.32
C HIS A 37 5.71 -12.30 -1.26
N PHE A 38 6.17 -12.12 -2.49
CA PHE A 38 5.42 -11.36 -3.47
C PHE A 38 4.69 -12.28 -4.42
N VAL A 39 3.46 -11.90 -4.74
CA VAL A 39 2.59 -12.66 -5.63
C VAL A 39 2.35 -11.84 -6.88
N GLU A 40 1.86 -12.49 -7.93
CA GLU A 40 1.74 -11.86 -9.23
C GLU A 40 0.35 -11.29 -9.50
N ARG A 41 -0.61 -11.57 -8.63
CA ARG A 41 -1.98 -11.09 -8.82
C ARG A 41 -2.53 -10.56 -7.51
N PRO A 42 -3.29 -9.47 -7.58
CA PRO A 42 -3.87 -8.95 -6.34
C PRO A 42 -4.82 -9.93 -5.66
N GLN A 43 -5.44 -10.82 -6.44
CA GLN A 43 -6.35 -11.80 -5.85
C GLN A 43 -5.64 -12.79 -4.95
N GLN A 44 -4.34 -12.94 -5.11
CA GLN A 44 -3.53 -13.86 -4.29
C GLN A 44 -2.88 -13.18 -3.11
N ALA A 45 -3.01 -11.86 -3.02
CA ALA A 45 -2.28 -11.09 -2.03
C ALA A 45 -3.10 -10.83 -0.79
N ASP A 46 -2.42 -10.74 0.34
CA ASP A 46 -3.02 -10.26 1.58
C ASP A 46 -2.78 -8.77 1.75
N VAL A 47 -1.78 -8.24 1.07
CA VAL A 47 -1.44 -6.83 1.07
C VAL A 47 -1.29 -6.38 -0.38
N VAL A 48 -2.03 -5.36 -0.77
CA VAL A 48 -1.94 -4.77 -2.11
C VAL A 48 -1.40 -3.36 -1.96
N LEU A 49 -0.28 -3.09 -2.62
CA LEU A 49 0.36 -1.79 -2.57
C LEU A 49 0.35 -1.17 -3.97
N LEU A 50 -0.12 0.06 -4.05
CA LEU A 50 -0.15 0.81 -5.31
C LEU A 50 0.88 1.92 -5.23
N ASN A 51 1.94 1.79 -6.02
CA ASN A 51 3.03 2.78 -6.05
C ASN A 51 2.72 3.79 -7.15
N THR A 52 2.53 5.03 -6.76
CA THR A 52 1.91 6.04 -7.61
C THR A 52 2.85 7.16 -7.98
N CYS A 53 2.46 7.89 -9.03
CA CYS A 53 3.16 9.06 -9.51
C CYS A 53 2.14 10.19 -9.62
N SER A 54 2.58 11.44 -9.47
CA SER A 54 1.67 12.57 -9.45
C SER A 54 1.54 13.26 -10.80
N VAL A 55 2.14 12.72 -11.86
CA VAL A 55 2.31 13.50 -13.08
C VAL A 55 1.15 13.49 -14.04
N ARG A 56 0.25 12.52 -13.98
CA ARG A 56 -0.77 12.40 -15.02
C ARG A 56 -2.12 12.05 -14.45
N ASP A 57 -3.14 12.76 -14.93
CA ASP A 57 -4.51 12.48 -14.54
C ASP A 57 -4.92 11.07 -14.88
N LEU A 58 -4.46 10.58 -16.04
CA LEU A 58 -4.81 9.24 -16.49
C LEU A 58 -4.31 8.17 -15.53
N SER A 59 -3.08 8.33 -15.05
CA SER A 59 -2.53 7.41 -14.06
C SER A 59 -3.31 7.46 -12.76
N GLU A 60 -3.68 8.67 -12.35
CA GLU A 60 -4.49 8.83 -11.15
C GLU A 60 -5.84 8.14 -11.28
N GLN A 61 -6.47 8.30 -12.44
CA GLN A 61 -7.77 7.67 -12.65
C GLN A 61 -7.66 6.16 -12.56
N LYS A 62 -6.58 5.60 -13.06
CA LYS A 62 -6.36 4.16 -12.96
C LYS A 62 -6.22 3.74 -11.50
N VAL A 63 -5.53 4.53 -10.70
CA VAL A 63 -5.39 4.24 -9.28
C VAL A 63 -6.76 4.28 -8.59
N TRP A 64 -7.54 5.33 -8.84
CA TRP A 64 -8.85 5.43 -8.22
C TRP A 64 -9.76 4.27 -8.63
N SER A 65 -9.70 3.87 -9.90
CA SER A 65 -10.49 2.74 -10.37
C SER A 65 -10.09 1.45 -9.68
N GLN A 66 -8.77 1.24 -9.54
CA GLN A 66 -8.29 0.03 -8.88
C GLN A 66 -8.67 0.04 -7.40
N LEU A 67 -8.62 1.20 -6.76
CA LEU A 67 -9.04 1.30 -5.37
C LEU A 67 -10.51 0.96 -5.21
N GLY A 68 -11.33 1.37 -6.16
CA GLY A 68 -12.74 1.02 -6.13
C GLY A 68 -12.95 -0.49 -6.22
N ARG A 69 -12.25 -1.14 -7.15
CA ARG A 69 -12.35 -2.59 -7.29
C ARG A 69 -11.85 -3.31 -6.05
N LEU A 70 -10.75 -2.84 -5.49
CA LEU A 70 -10.20 -3.45 -4.28
C LEU A 70 -11.12 -3.28 -3.09
N GLY A 71 -11.80 -2.13 -3.02
CA GLY A 71 -12.76 -1.90 -1.95
C GLY A 71 -13.92 -2.86 -2.00
N ILE A 72 -14.41 -3.15 -3.21
CA ILE A 72 -15.49 -4.12 -3.38
C ILE A 72 -15.02 -5.51 -2.96
N SER A 73 -13.84 -5.92 -3.42
CA SER A 73 -13.27 -7.20 -3.04
C SER A 73 -13.10 -7.32 -1.53
N LYS A 74 -12.60 -6.26 -0.91
CA LYS A 74 -12.37 -6.27 0.53
C LYS A 74 -13.67 -6.43 1.29
N ARG A 75 -14.69 -5.68 0.87
CA ARG A 75 -15.98 -5.70 1.57
C ARG A 75 -16.69 -7.02 1.41
N GLU A 76 -16.62 -7.60 0.20
CA GLU A 76 -17.46 -8.76 -0.11
C GLU A 76 -16.79 -10.09 0.09
N HIS A 77 -15.46 -10.16 -0.03
CA HIS A 77 -14.76 -11.44 -0.03
C HIS A 77 -13.57 -11.48 0.89
N ARG A 78 -12.92 -10.34 1.15
CA ARG A 78 -11.62 -10.35 1.81
C ARG A 78 -11.52 -9.21 2.81
N PRO A 79 -12.25 -9.30 3.92
CA PRO A 79 -12.28 -8.18 4.89
C PRO A 79 -10.92 -7.88 5.52
N ASP A 80 -9.99 -8.82 5.49
CA ASP A 80 -8.67 -8.63 6.08
C ASP A 80 -7.63 -8.11 5.09
N LEU A 81 -8.02 -7.87 3.85
CA LEU A 81 -7.11 -7.35 2.83
C LEU A 81 -6.56 -5.98 3.25
N VAL A 82 -5.23 -5.83 3.17
CA VAL A 82 -4.59 -4.55 3.46
C VAL A 82 -4.32 -3.84 2.14
N ILE A 83 -4.74 -2.58 2.04
CA ILE A 83 -4.58 -1.78 0.83
C ILE A 83 -3.76 -0.56 1.16
N GLY A 84 -2.68 -0.33 0.42
CA GLY A 84 -1.79 0.79 0.66
C GLY A 84 -1.48 1.58 -0.59
N ILE A 85 -1.30 2.88 -0.43
CA ILE A 85 -0.90 3.80 -1.49
C ILE A 85 0.47 4.34 -1.16
N LEU A 86 1.40 4.21 -2.10
CA LEU A 86 2.77 4.70 -1.94
C LEU A 86 3.04 5.77 -2.98
N GLY A 87 4.00 6.62 -2.70
CA GLY A 87 4.54 7.52 -3.70
C GLY A 87 3.94 8.91 -3.67
N CYS A 88 4.06 9.60 -4.81
CA CYS A 88 3.75 11.03 -4.86
C CYS A 88 2.27 11.33 -4.69
N MET A 89 1.40 10.45 -5.15
CA MET A 89 -0.02 10.67 -4.96
C MET A 89 -0.39 10.59 -3.48
N ALA A 90 0.22 9.64 -2.75
CA ALA A 90 -0.01 9.54 -1.32
C ALA A 90 0.43 10.83 -0.63
N GLU A 91 1.58 11.36 -1.01
CA GLU A 91 2.10 12.58 -0.41
C GLU A 91 1.21 13.78 -0.73
N ARG A 92 0.79 13.89 -1.99
CA ARG A 92 0.02 15.05 -2.44
C ARG A 92 -1.40 15.05 -1.89
N GLU A 93 -2.07 13.90 -1.99
CA GLU A 93 -3.48 13.83 -1.57
C GLU A 93 -3.63 13.58 -0.08
N GLY A 94 -2.65 12.91 0.50
CA GLY A 94 -2.65 12.70 1.93
C GLY A 94 -3.91 11.99 2.43
N GLU A 95 -4.37 12.43 3.56
CA GLU A 95 -5.51 11.77 4.20
C GLU A 95 -6.82 11.94 3.43
N GLN A 96 -6.83 12.80 2.40
CA GLN A 96 -8.00 12.87 1.53
C GLN A 96 -8.30 11.53 0.88
N ILE A 97 -7.26 10.75 0.61
CA ILE A 97 -7.45 9.43 0.05
C ILE A 97 -8.30 8.58 0.99
N ILE A 98 -7.96 8.59 2.26
CA ILE A 98 -8.69 7.78 3.25
C ILE A 98 -10.12 8.30 3.41
N LYS A 99 -10.31 9.62 3.36
CA LYS A 99 -11.66 10.17 3.46
C LYS A 99 -12.54 9.74 2.29
N ARG A 100 -11.95 9.64 1.11
CA ARG A 100 -12.68 9.26 -0.08
C ARG A 100 -12.82 7.74 -0.21
N MET A 101 -11.79 7.01 0.19
CA MET A 101 -11.74 5.56 0.09
C MET A 101 -11.30 5.00 1.43
N SER A 102 -12.24 4.87 2.36
CA SER A 102 -11.91 4.50 3.74
C SER A 102 -11.34 3.10 3.87
N HIS A 103 -11.44 2.29 2.82
CA HIS A 103 -10.86 0.95 2.83
C HIS A 103 -9.35 0.95 2.59
N VAL A 104 -8.77 2.10 2.31
CA VAL A 104 -7.31 2.22 2.22
C VAL A 104 -6.74 2.20 3.63
N ASP A 105 -5.78 1.31 3.86
CA ASP A 105 -5.27 1.06 5.22
C ASP A 105 -3.98 1.81 5.51
N LEU A 106 -3.18 2.13 4.48
CA LEU A 106 -1.95 2.85 4.74
C LEU A 106 -1.59 3.79 3.60
N LEU A 107 -0.88 4.85 3.95
CA LEU A 107 -0.34 5.83 3.01
C LEU A 107 1.13 6.02 3.34
N CYS A 108 1.98 6.03 2.31
CA CYS A 108 3.41 6.22 2.51
C CYS A 108 3.96 7.12 1.41
N GLY A 109 4.55 8.25 1.80
CA GLY A 109 5.14 9.15 0.85
C GLY A 109 6.44 8.62 0.27
N PRO A 110 6.92 9.20 -0.83
CA PRO A 110 8.12 8.69 -1.50
C PRO A 110 9.39 8.86 -0.66
N SER A 111 9.39 9.81 0.27
CA SER A 111 10.53 10.02 1.14
C SER A 111 10.51 9.15 2.39
N ASN A 112 9.45 8.38 2.58
CA ASN A 112 9.24 7.63 3.81
C ASN A 112 9.17 6.13 3.57
N LEU A 113 9.70 5.64 2.45
CA LEU A 113 9.58 4.23 2.10
C LEU A 113 10.29 3.31 3.09
N ASP A 114 11.27 3.83 3.82
CA ASP A 114 11.95 3.05 4.85
C ASP A 114 11.03 2.72 6.02
N GLU A 115 9.93 3.45 6.17
CA GLU A 115 8.94 3.17 7.21
C GLU A 115 7.84 2.21 6.77
N LEU A 116 7.83 1.84 5.51
CA LEU A 116 6.75 1.04 4.98
C LEU A 116 6.57 -0.30 5.69
N PRO A 117 7.63 -1.04 6.01
CA PRO A 117 7.41 -2.32 6.70
C PRO A 117 6.64 -2.16 8.01
N MET A 118 6.91 -1.08 8.73
CA MET A 118 6.21 -0.81 9.98
C MET A 118 4.74 -0.50 9.72
N LEU A 119 4.47 0.24 8.64
CA LEU A 119 3.09 0.57 8.29
C LEU A 119 2.31 -0.68 7.89
N VAL A 120 2.94 -1.56 7.13
CA VAL A 120 2.30 -2.81 6.72
C VAL A 120 1.98 -3.65 7.95
N GLU A 121 2.93 -3.76 8.86
CA GLU A 121 2.70 -4.55 10.06
C GLU A 121 1.55 -3.96 10.90
N GLY A 122 1.54 -2.65 11.05
CA GLY A 122 0.46 -2.00 11.79
C GLY A 122 -0.89 -2.24 11.17
N ALA A 123 -0.96 -2.18 9.83
CA ALA A 123 -2.21 -2.41 9.12
C ALA A 123 -2.66 -3.87 9.26
N LEU A 124 -1.72 -4.80 9.17
CA LEU A 124 -2.06 -6.21 9.32
C LEU A 124 -2.57 -6.53 10.72
N LYS A 125 -2.09 -5.79 11.72
CA LYS A 125 -2.56 -5.97 13.08
C LYS A 125 -3.80 -5.14 13.37
N LYS A 126 -4.35 -4.51 12.35
CA LYS A 126 -5.60 -3.74 12.43
C LYS A 126 -5.54 -2.61 13.45
N ARG A 127 -4.42 -1.89 13.43
CA ARG A 127 -4.21 -0.76 14.34
C ARG A 127 -4.73 0.56 13.80
N GLY A 128 -5.66 0.51 12.85
CA GLY A 128 -6.19 1.69 12.23
C GLY A 128 -5.40 2.10 11.02
N HIS A 129 -5.70 3.28 10.50
CA HIS A 129 -5.00 3.78 9.33
C HIS A 129 -3.57 4.16 9.68
N GLN A 130 -2.63 3.75 8.83
CA GLN A 130 -1.21 4.02 9.03
C GLN A 130 -0.77 5.05 8.00
N VAL A 131 -0.20 6.17 8.44
CA VAL A 131 0.16 7.27 7.55
C VAL A 131 1.58 7.74 7.84
N SER A 132 2.41 7.81 6.81
CA SER A 132 3.76 8.36 6.92
C SER A 132 4.04 9.21 5.70
N LEU A 133 4.00 10.52 5.85
CA LEU A 133 4.14 11.49 4.77
C LEU A 133 5.18 12.53 5.16
N ALA A 134 5.94 13.01 4.16
CA ALA A 134 7.00 13.98 4.41
C ALA A 134 6.46 15.31 4.91
N GLY A 135 5.31 15.73 4.42
CA GLY A 135 4.71 17.00 4.82
C GLY A 135 3.99 16.97 6.15
N HIS A 136 3.96 15.81 6.80
CA HIS A 136 3.26 15.64 8.07
C HIS A 136 4.08 14.74 8.96
N GLN A 137 3.87 14.86 10.26
CA GLN A 137 4.47 13.90 11.16
C GLN A 137 3.81 12.54 10.94
N SER A 138 4.59 11.49 11.13
CA SER A 138 4.04 10.15 11.06
C SER A 138 2.96 9.98 12.09
N ARG A 139 1.84 9.41 11.68
CA ARG A 139 0.71 9.21 12.57
C ARG A 139 0.18 7.79 12.43
N ARG A 140 -0.25 7.29 13.55
CA ARG A 140 -0.92 5.98 13.59
C ARG A 140 -2.19 6.14 14.38
N SER A 141 -3.28 5.74 13.77
CA SER A 141 -4.55 5.74 14.50
C SER A 141 -4.53 4.62 15.51
N ALA A 142 -4.91 4.95 16.69
CA ALA A 142 -4.94 3.96 17.75
C ALA A 142 -6.15 3.05 17.63
#